data_a46054c0120acd5fdbc0da97358543bd
#
_entry.id   a46054c0120acd5fdbc0da97358543bd
#
_cell.length_a   1.000
_cell.length_b   1.000
_cell.length_c   1.000
_cell.angle_alpha   90.00
_cell.angle_beta   90.00
_cell.angle_gamma   90.00
#
_symmetry.space_group_name_H-M   'P 1'
#
loop_
_entity.id
_entity.type
_entity.pdbx_description
1 polymer ?
#
loop_
_entity_poly.entity_id
_entity_poly.type
_entity_poly.pdbx_seq_one_letter_code
_entity_poly.pdbx_strand_id
1 'polypeptide(L)'
;VFDFVSLIGLSSILQETNSWNILLFVGVEILFWTTVSAILVLFLPKKYRVHRKKLFLFFLIMNVGLLFMGVVVMVVMLLFGLAMATTKSYKPKYEIINFEEYTSSFPMVESKFHEGVLAIGGDHKESISNEEKIKSLKILYDSNAQGNIGRIKEFLADGSDETRLYAFALISASEKKLNSQIKEIKSKIDNSQDKKKLEEHQFNLALTYWQFIFHGVANEHMVLFYVKKIEERLQEISHRANASILLGKIHLFNKKYIEAENSFRRAIELGANEGSVATFLAEAKYELKEYNSISKYMQNEQFAIDLRMKPLYEIWKVGSVTPNKNREQIK
;
A
#
# COMPACT_ATOMS: atom_id res chain seq x y z
N VAL A 1 -35.71 -35.44 -4.17
CA VAL A 1 -36.06 -36.86 -4.10
C VAL A 1 -36.03 -37.32 -2.64
N PHE A 2 -35.01 -37.01 -1.85
CA PHE A 2 -34.92 -37.40 -0.43
C PHE A 2 -36.02 -36.76 0.44
N ASP A 3 -36.33 -35.46 0.20
CA ASP A 3 -37.37 -34.72 0.93
C ASP A 3 -38.78 -35.26 0.61
N PHE A 4 -38.98 -35.82 -0.58
CA PHE A 4 -40.26 -36.47 -0.95
C PHE A 4 -40.43 -37.85 -0.28
N VAL A 5 -39.31 -38.56 -0.07
CA VAL A 5 -39.30 -39.84 0.65
C VAL A 5 -39.51 -39.59 2.14
N SER A 6 -38.98 -38.53 2.72
CA SER A 6 -39.20 -38.16 4.13
C SER A 6 -40.65 -37.71 4.38
N LEU A 7 -41.28 -37.00 3.43
CA LEU A 7 -42.71 -36.62 3.50
C LEU A 7 -43.65 -37.84 3.46
N ILE A 8 -43.35 -38.83 2.59
CA ILE A 8 -44.12 -40.07 2.52
C ILE A 8 -43.92 -40.90 3.80
N GLY A 9 -42.67 -40.94 4.33
CA GLY A 9 -42.34 -41.56 5.60
C GLY A 9 -43.09 -40.92 6.78
N LEU A 10 -43.17 -39.58 6.81
CA LEU A 10 -43.88 -38.84 7.85
C LEU A 10 -45.38 -39.09 7.83
N SER A 11 -45.99 -39.18 6.65
CA SER A 11 -47.43 -39.50 6.52
C SER A 11 -47.79 -40.90 6.97
N SER A 12 -46.92 -41.89 6.74
CA SER A 12 -47.13 -43.26 7.19
C SER A 12 -46.89 -43.42 8.70
N ILE A 13 -45.98 -42.68 9.28
CA ILE A 13 -45.67 -42.72 10.73
C ILE A 13 -46.71 -41.96 11.55
N LEU A 14 -47.32 -40.91 11.01
CA LEU A 14 -48.40 -40.15 11.65
C LEU A 14 -49.72 -40.96 11.68
N GLN A 15 -49.85 -41.95 10.83
CA GLN A 15 -51.00 -42.87 10.85
C GLN A 15 -50.90 -43.97 11.94
N GLU A 16 -49.66 -44.30 12.38
CA GLU A 16 -49.43 -45.17 13.54
C GLU A 16 -49.08 -44.32 14.77
N THR A 17 -50.02 -44.22 15.71
CA THR A 17 -49.93 -43.39 16.94
C THR A 17 -48.89 -43.88 17.97
N ASN A 18 -47.71 -44.28 17.56
CA ASN A 18 -46.67 -44.73 18.49
C ASN A 18 -45.57 -43.67 18.61
N SER A 19 -45.52 -42.98 19.77
CA SER A 19 -44.55 -41.90 20.08
C SER A 19 -43.08 -42.27 19.84
N TRP A 20 -42.73 -43.54 19.93
CA TRP A 20 -41.40 -44.09 19.69
C TRP A 20 -40.96 -43.99 18.22
N ASN A 21 -41.86 -44.22 17.28
CA ASN A 21 -41.57 -44.17 15.85
C ASN A 21 -41.29 -42.72 15.40
N ILE A 22 -42.00 -41.77 15.98
CA ILE A 22 -41.75 -40.31 15.72
C ILE A 22 -40.38 -39.89 16.25
N LEU A 23 -40.01 -40.33 17.47
CA LEU A 23 -38.72 -40.04 18.08
C LEU A 23 -37.54 -40.64 17.28
N LEU A 24 -37.71 -41.88 16.80
CA LEU A 24 -36.74 -42.56 15.94
C LEU A 24 -36.57 -41.85 14.60
N PHE A 25 -37.66 -41.42 13.97
CA PHE A 25 -37.65 -40.70 12.72
C PHE A 25 -36.90 -39.34 12.86
N VAL A 26 -37.23 -38.55 13.87
CA VAL A 26 -36.55 -37.27 14.16
C VAL A 26 -35.06 -37.48 14.47
N GLY A 27 -34.73 -38.57 15.17
CA GLY A 27 -33.33 -38.93 15.45
C GLY A 27 -32.51 -39.22 14.18
N VAL A 28 -33.10 -39.99 13.25
CA VAL A 28 -32.48 -40.32 11.95
C VAL A 28 -32.32 -39.08 11.09
N GLU A 29 -33.31 -38.20 11.05
CA GLU A 29 -33.28 -36.93 10.34
C GLU A 29 -32.14 -36.02 10.87
N ILE A 30 -32.02 -35.82 12.16
CA ILE A 30 -30.95 -35.04 12.78
C ILE A 30 -29.58 -35.64 12.43
N LEU A 31 -29.43 -36.95 12.46
CA LEU A 31 -28.18 -37.64 12.17
C LEU A 31 -27.81 -37.49 10.68
N PHE A 32 -28.79 -37.55 9.79
CA PHE A 32 -28.59 -37.29 8.36
C PHE A 32 -28.12 -35.84 8.10
N TRP A 33 -28.80 -34.86 8.67
CA TRP A 33 -28.44 -33.44 8.47
C TRP A 33 -27.11 -33.06 9.12
N THR A 34 -26.70 -33.71 10.21
CA THR A 34 -25.37 -33.54 10.78
C THR A 34 -24.27 -34.05 9.85
N THR A 35 -24.47 -35.21 9.21
CA THR A 35 -23.49 -35.74 8.24
C THR A 35 -23.40 -34.88 7.00
N VAL A 36 -24.50 -34.38 6.45
CA VAL A 36 -24.51 -33.45 5.31
C VAL A 36 -23.77 -32.14 5.66
N SER A 37 -24.04 -31.60 6.85
CA SER A 37 -23.36 -30.39 7.30
C SER A 37 -21.84 -30.57 7.47
N ALA A 38 -21.41 -31.75 7.96
CA ALA A 38 -19.98 -32.07 8.08
C ALA A 38 -19.29 -32.18 6.70
N ILE A 39 -19.95 -32.83 5.73
CA ILE A 39 -19.44 -32.94 4.36
C ILE A 39 -19.30 -31.57 3.72
N LEU A 40 -20.28 -30.68 3.86
CA LEU A 40 -20.25 -29.35 3.31
C LEU A 40 -19.10 -28.52 3.86
N VAL A 41 -18.78 -28.62 5.16
CA VAL A 41 -17.63 -27.95 5.77
C VAL A 41 -16.31 -28.45 5.20
N LEU A 42 -16.22 -29.70 4.73
CA LEU A 42 -15.00 -30.23 4.09
C LEU A 42 -14.75 -29.64 2.69
N PHE A 43 -15.82 -29.37 1.95
CA PHE A 43 -15.72 -28.76 0.61
C PHE A 43 -15.41 -27.26 0.63
N LEU A 44 -15.40 -26.57 1.79
CA LEU A 44 -15.11 -25.15 1.86
C LEU A 44 -13.65 -24.82 1.52
N PRO A 45 -13.41 -23.70 0.80
CA PRO A 45 -12.07 -23.20 0.50
C PRO A 45 -11.20 -22.99 1.74
N LYS A 46 -9.87 -23.11 1.58
CA LYS A 46 -8.89 -23.03 2.69
C LYS A 46 -9.05 -21.76 3.56
N LYS A 47 -9.52 -20.66 2.98
CA LYS A 47 -9.76 -19.38 3.66
C LYS A 47 -10.73 -19.48 4.85
N TYR A 48 -11.72 -20.36 4.77
CA TYR A 48 -12.77 -20.51 5.81
C TYR A 48 -12.45 -21.60 6.85
N ARG A 49 -11.32 -22.31 6.71
CA ARG A 49 -10.92 -23.39 7.61
C ARG A 49 -10.67 -22.96 9.05
N VAL A 50 -10.34 -21.68 9.27
CA VAL A 50 -10.09 -21.13 10.62
C VAL A 50 -11.35 -21.15 11.50
N HIS A 51 -12.55 -21.09 10.90
CA HIS A 51 -13.82 -21.02 11.64
C HIS A 51 -14.72 -22.24 11.48
N ARG A 52 -14.13 -23.43 11.22
CA ARG A 52 -14.88 -24.67 10.92
C ARG A 52 -15.99 -24.97 11.91
N LYS A 53 -15.76 -24.84 13.21
CA LYS A 53 -16.77 -25.13 14.25
C LYS A 53 -17.97 -24.19 14.15
N LYS A 54 -17.76 -22.90 13.92
CA LYS A 54 -18.83 -21.91 13.76
C LYS A 54 -19.63 -22.14 12.48
N LEU A 55 -18.95 -22.48 11.39
CA LEU A 55 -19.57 -22.78 10.11
C LEU A 55 -20.37 -24.11 10.14
N PHE A 56 -19.85 -25.12 10.82
CA PHE A 56 -20.58 -26.37 11.05
C PHE A 56 -21.87 -26.10 11.79
N LEU A 57 -21.82 -25.35 12.90
CA LEU A 57 -23.00 -24.99 13.69
C LEU A 57 -23.99 -24.17 12.85
N PHE A 58 -23.53 -23.23 12.06
CA PHE A 58 -24.36 -22.44 11.16
C PHE A 58 -25.10 -23.34 10.13
N PHE A 59 -24.37 -24.25 9.46
CA PHE A 59 -24.97 -25.15 8.48
C PHE A 59 -25.95 -26.13 9.14
N LEU A 60 -25.65 -26.59 10.35
CA LEU A 60 -26.53 -27.47 11.10
C LEU A 60 -27.85 -26.77 11.46
N ILE A 61 -27.79 -25.55 11.99
CA ILE A 61 -29.00 -24.77 12.32
C ILE A 61 -29.82 -24.45 11.06
N MET A 62 -29.15 -24.08 9.96
CA MET A 62 -29.83 -23.80 8.69
C MET A 62 -30.53 -25.05 8.12
N ASN A 63 -29.90 -26.23 8.19
CA ASN A 63 -30.45 -27.45 7.66
C ASN A 63 -31.61 -27.99 8.51
N VAL A 64 -31.47 -27.95 9.82
CA VAL A 64 -32.53 -28.40 10.75
C VAL A 64 -33.70 -27.40 10.79
N GLY A 65 -33.40 -26.07 10.69
CA GLY A 65 -34.43 -25.02 10.77
C GLY A 65 -35.25 -24.82 9.49
N LEU A 66 -34.71 -25.18 8.32
CA LEU A 66 -35.37 -25.00 7.01
C LEU A 66 -35.78 -26.31 6.36
N LEU A 67 -36.48 -27.18 7.12
CA LEU A 67 -36.85 -28.59 6.89
C LEU A 67 -36.90 -29.10 5.42
N PHE A 68 -37.21 -28.27 4.42
CA PHE A 68 -37.32 -28.69 3.01
C PHE A 68 -36.54 -27.79 2.02
N MET A 69 -36.24 -26.55 2.39
CA MET A 69 -35.60 -25.60 1.51
C MET A 69 -34.10 -25.39 1.82
N GLY A 70 -33.62 -25.91 2.95
CA GLY A 70 -32.28 -25.66 3.45
C GLY A 70 -31.17 -26.11 2.48
N VAL A 71 -31.32 -27.29 1.87
CA VAL A 71 -30.33 -27.81 0.91
C VAL A 71 -30.31 -27.00 -0.38
N VAL A 72 -31.48 -26.66 -0.90
CA VAL A 72 -31.61 -25.88 -2.15
C VAL A 72 -30.99 -24.50 -1.96
N VAL A 73 -31.34 -23.81 -0.87
CA VAL A 73 -30.77 -22.49 -0.54
C VAL A 73 -29.25 -22.58 -0.33
N MET A 74 -28.77 -23.65 0.30
CA MET A 74 -27.35 -23.83 0.58
C MET A 74 -26.55 -24.15 -0.69
N VAL A 75 -27.08 -24.97 -1.60
CA VAL A 75 -26.45 -25.23 -2.91
C VAL A 75 -26.39 -23.93 -3.73
N VAL A 76 -27.47 -23.15 -3.77
CA VAL A 76 -27.51 -21.85 -4.45
C VAL A 76 -26.49 -20.86 -3.85
N MET A 77 -26.41 -20.75 -2.52
CA MET A 77 -25.45 -19.91 -1.82
C MET A 77 -24.01 -20.37 -2.07
N LEU A 78 -23.76 -21.66 -2.15
CA LEU A 78 -22.42 -22.21 -2.42
C LEU A 78 -22.01 -21.95 -3.87
N LEU A 79 -22.90 -22.13 -4.84
CA LEU A 79 -22.68 -21.80 -6.24
C LEU A 79 -22.48 -20.30 -6.43
N PHE A 80 -23.27 -19.47 -5.76
CA PHE A 80 -23.12 -18.02 -5.77
C PHE A 80 -21.78 -17.59 -5.13
N GLY A 81 -21.41 -18.21 -4.01
CA GLY A 81 -20.11 -17.97 -3.35
C GLY A 81 -18.93 -18.39 -4.23
N LEU A 82 -19.02 -19.51 -4.94
CA LEU A 82 -18.01 -19.94 -5.91
C LEU A 82 -17.95 -19.00 -7.12
N ALA A 83 -19.09 -18.58 -7.66
CA ALA A 83 -19.16 -17.61 -8.75
C ALA A 83 -18.57 -16.25 -8.33
N MET A 84 -18.85 -15.79 -7.11
CA MET A 84 -18.24 -14.56 -6.56
C MET A 84 -16.74 -14.72 -6.24
N ALA A 85 -16.27 -15.91 -5.89
CA ALA A 85 -14.85 -16.18 -5.66
C ALA A 85 -14.03 -16.20 -6.96
N THR A 86 -14.68 -16.46 -8.10
CA THR A 86 -14.06 -16.39 -9.45
C THR A 86 -14.13 -14.98 -10.04
N THR A 87 -15.08 -14.15 -9.61
CA THR A 87 -15.07 -12.74 -9.96
C THR A 87 -13.93 -12.06 -9.19
N LYS A 88 -13.00 -11.43 -9.95
CA LYS A 88 -11.82 -10.69 -9.55
C LYS A 88 -11.95 -10.15 -8.13
N SER A 89 -11.00 -10.51 -7.27
CA SER A 89 -10.81 -9.95 -5.94
C SER A 89 -11.18 -8.46 -5.96
N TYR A 90 -12.30 -8.12 -5.36
CA TYR A 90 -12.66 -6.73 -5.06
C TYR A 90 -11.55 -6.22 -4.14
N LYS A 91 -10.56 -5.57 -4.74
CA LYS A 91 -9.65 -4.74 -3.97
C LYS A 91 -10.52 -3.60 -3.48
N PRO A 92 -10.83 -3.52 -2.19
CA PRO A 92 -11.49 -2.34 -1.68
C PRO A 92 -10.64 -1.17 -2.14
N LYS A 93 -11.24 -0.16 -2.75
CA LYS A 93 -10.64 1.16 -2.90
C LYS A 93 -10.51 1.76 -1.49
N TYR A 94 -9.61 1.20 -0.70
CA TYR A 94 -9.01 2.02 0.31
C TYR A 94 -8.17 3.01 -0.48
N GLU A 95 -8.49 4.23 -0.41
CA GLU A 95 -7.52 5.29 -0.54
C GLU A 95 -6.62 5.09 0.70
N ILE A 96 -5.75 4.07 0.61
CA ILE A 96 -4.61 3.96 1.50
C ILE A 96 -3.86 5.24 1.16
N ILE A 97 -3.95 6.21 2.04
CA ILE A 97 -2.93 7.23 2.15
C ILE A 97 -1.67 6.40 2.37
N ASN A 98 -0.96 6.11 1.29
CA ASN A 98 0.26 5.33 1.31
C ASN A 98 1.28 6.15 2.07
N PHE A 99 1.33 5.95 3.39
CA PHE A 99 2.47 6.39 4.20
C PHE A 99 3.77 5.78 3.65
N GLU A 100 3.70 4.69 2.90
CA GLU A 100 4.82 4.06 2.18
C GLU A 100 5.44 4.97 1.10
N GLU A 101 4.67 5.86 0.49
CA GLU A 101 5.18 6.84 -0.47
C GLU A 101 6.13 7.84 0.22
N TYR A 102 6.06 7.94 1.55
CA TYR A 102 6.88 8.84 2.37
C TYR A 102 8.09 8.16 3.01
N THR A 103 8.17 6.84 3.02
CA THR A 103 9.24 6.10 3.70
C THR A 103 10.31 5.56 2.78
N SER A 104 10.08 5.49 1.46
CA SER A 104 11.08 4.96 0.53
C SER A 104 11.86 6.07 -0.17
N SER A 105 12.95 6.52 0.44
CA SER A 105 14.00 7.27 -0.26
C SER A 105 14.76 6.38 -1.27
N PHE A 106 14.58 5.08 -1.20
CA PHE A 106 15.15 4.13 -2.14
C PHE A 106 14.03 3.39 -2.86
N PRO A 107 13.75 3.71 -4.14
CA PRO A 107 12.91 2.85 -4.95
C PRO A 107 13.66 1.53 -5.18
N MET A 108 13.43 0.53 -4.31
CA MET A 108 13.69 -0.84 -4.74
C MET A 108 12.66 -1.16 -5.81
N VAL A 109 13.11 -1.02 -7.02
CA VAL A 109 12.40 -1.37 -8.22
C VAL A 109 12.14 -2.87 -8.16
N GLU A 110 10.89 -3.29 -7.90
CA GLU A 110 10.48 -4.65 -8.23
C GLU A 110 10.87 -4.90 -9.70
N SER A 111 11.53 -6.02 -9.97
CA SER A 111 12.07 -6.42 -11.29
C SER A 111 11.01 -6.68 -12.37
N LYS A 112 9.91 -5.93 -12.37
CA LYS A 112 8.93 -5.86 -13.46
C LYS A 112 9.32 -4.85 -14.53
N PHE A 113 10.50 -4.26 -14.41
CA PHE A 113 11.03 -3.46 -15.50
C PHE A 113 11.40 -4.38 -16.65
N HIS A 114 10.63 -4.26 -17.71
CA HIS A 114 11.04 -4.77 -19.00
C HIS A 114 12.43 -4.20 -19.35
N GLU A 115 13.27 -5.00 -20.00
CA GLU A 115 14.62 -4.60 -20.42
C GLU A 115 14.66 -3.22 -21.09
N GLY A 116 13.57 -2.82 -21.80
CA GLY A 116 13.42 -1.51 -22.41
C GLY A 116 13.46 -0.32 -21.43
N VAL A 117 12.98 -0.46 -20.18
CA VAL A 117 13.06 0.63 -19.18
C VAL A 117 14.47 0.78 -18.63
N LEU A 118 15.22 -0.33 -18.48
CA LEU A 118 16.63 -0.30 -18.10
C LEU A 118 17.49 0.32 -19.22
N ALA A 119 17.19 0.01 -20.48
CA ALA A 119 17.89 0.55 -21.63
C ALA A 119 17.67 2.06 -21.83
N ILE A 120 16.55 2.61 -21.37
CA ILE A 120 16.26 4.06 -21.39
C ILE A 120 17.22 4.86 -20.49
N GLY A 121 17.71 4.26 -19.40
CA GLY A 121 18.69 4.89 -18.49
C GLY A 121 20.14 4.84 -18.98
N GLY A 122 20.45 4.18 -20.10
CA GLY A 122 21.80 3.95 -20.59
C GLY A 122 22.10 4.59 -21.96
N ASP A 123 23.33 4.40 -22.44
CA ASP A 123 23.81 4.92 -23.72
C ASP A 123 23.18 4.27 -24.97
N HIS A 124 22.24 3.31 -24.77
CA HIS A 124 21.61 2.53 -25.85
C HIS A 124 20.24 3.07 -26.29
N LYS A 125 19.89 4.33 -25.98
CA LYS A 125 18.59 4.94 -26.36
C LYS A 125 18.28 4.85 -27.88
N GLU A 126 19.29 4.87 -28.72
CA GLU A 126 19.13 4.87 -30.19
C GLU A 126 18.77 3.49 -30.77
N SER A 127 19.02 2.41 -30.06
CA SER A 127 18.77 1.04 -30.53
C SER A 127 17.35 0.53 -30.22
N ILE A 128 16.55 1.29 -29.47
CA ILE A 128 15.22 0.88 -29.02
C ILE A 128 14.17 1.37 -30.01
N SER A 129 13.19 0.52 -30.34
CA SER A 129 12.08 0.89 -31.22
C SER A 129 11.20 1.99 -30.61
N ASN A 130 10.57 2.82 -31.40
CA ASN A 130 9.67 3.89 -30.92
C ASN A 130 8.54 3.33 -30.06
N GLU A 131 8.00 2.18 -30.41
CA GLU A 131 6.92 1.52 -29.65
C GLU A 131 7.38 1.12 -28.24
N GLU A 132 8.59 0.59 -28.12
CA GLU A 132 9.18 0.25 -26.82
C GLU A 132 9.50 1.47 -25.99
N LYS A 133 9.98 2.56 -26.61
CA LYS A 133 10.16 3.86 -25.93
C LYS A 133 8.85 4.37 -25.35
N ILE A 134 7.76 4.35 -26.11
CA ILE A 134 6.43 4.79 -25.66
C ILE A 134 5.91 3.91 -24.50
N LYS A 135 6.04 2.58 -24.61
CA LYS A 135 5.67 1.65 -23.54
C LYS A 135 6.47 1.96 -22.26
N SER A 136 7.75 2.20 -22.40
CA SER A 136 8.65 2.50 -21.28
C SER A 136 8.34 3.85 -20.64
N LEU A 137 8.05 4.88 -21.43
CA LEU A 137 7.59 6.18 -20.94
C LEU A 137 6.30 6.06 -20.14
N LYS A 138 5.36 5.21 -20.60
CA LYS A 138 4.12 4.93 -19.85
C LYS A 138 4.42 4.26 -18.51
N ILE A 139 5.31 3.25 -18.48
CA ILE A 139 5.70 2.56 -17.25
C ILE A 139 6.38 3.54 -16.27
N LEU A 140 7.28 4.41 -16.75
CA LEU A 140 7.90 5.45 -15.94
C LEU A 140 6.86 6.40 -15.33
N TYR A 141 5.88 6.82 -16.12
CA TYR A 141 4.81 7.70 -15.67
C TYR A 141 3.92 7.03 -14.61
N ASP A 142 3.51 5.77 -14.85
CA ASP A 142 2.62 5.02 -13.98
C ASP A 142 3.30 4.57 -12.68
N SER A 143 4.64 4.44 -12.65
CA SER A 143 5.39 4.05 -11.45
C SER A 143 5.46 5.14 -10.38
N ASN A 144 5.16 6.38 -10.74
CA ASN A 144 5.09 7.54 -9.84
C ASN A 144 6.32 7.72 -8.92
N ALA A 145 7.50 7.26 -9.38
CA ALA A 145 8.73 7.34 -8.60
C ALA A 145 9.39 8.73 -8.68
N GLN A 146 10.30 8.99 -7.76
CA GLN A 146 11.05 10.24 -7.71
C GLN A 146 11.79 10.52 -9.02
N GLY A 147 11.66 11.74 -9.53
CA GLY A 147 12.39 12.20 -10.71
C GLY A 147 11.93 11.60 -12.04
N ASN A 148 10.89 10.76 -12.08
CA ASN A 148 10.44 10.13 -13.32
C ASN A 148 10.02 11.12 -14.40
N ILE A 149 9.35 12.22 -14.02
CA ILE A 149 9.00 13.26 -15.00
C ILE A 149 10.27 13.95 -15.52
N GLY A 150 11.29 14.12 -14.68
CA GLY A 150 12.61 14.59 -15.10
C GLY A 150 13.21 13.70 -16.20
N ARG A 151 13.16 12.36 -16.03
CA ARG A 151 13.59 11.40 -17.05
C ARG A 151 12.72 11.43 -18.30
N ILE A 152 11.40 11.57 -18.17
CA ILE A 152 10.50 11.74 -19.32
C ILE A 152 10.84 13.01 -20.08
N LYS A 153 11.26 14.10 -19.41
CA LYS A 153 11.70 15.35 -20.09
C LYS A 153 12.87 15.15 -21.03
N GLU A 154 13.76 14.18 -20.78
CA GLU A 154 14.87 13.89 -21.68
C GLU A 154 14.40 13.44 -23.07
N PHE A 155 13.19 12.85 -23.16
CA PHE A 155 12.59 12.40 -24.42
C PHE A 155 11.94 13.52 -25.23
N LEU A 156 11.88 14.75 -24.71
CA LEU A 156 11.49 15.91 -25.51
C LEU A 156 12.51 16.24 -26.62
N ALA A 157 13.73 15.73 -26.50
CA ALA A 157 14.80 15.85 -27.50
C ALA A 157 15.00 14.54 -28.32
N ASP A 158 14.10 13.57 -28.23
CA ASP A 158 14.20 12.29 -28.97
C ASP A 158 14.10 12.53 -30.50
N GLY A 159 14.74 11.67 -31.27
CA GLY A 159 14.70 11.74 -32.74
C GLY A 159 13.34 11.48 -33.35
N SER A 160 12.44 10.77 -32.64
CA SER A 160 11.09 10.44 -33.08
C SER A 160 10.07 11.49 -32.64
N ASP A 161 9.31 12.03 -33.57
CA ASP A 161 8.20 12.96 -33.32
C ASP A 161 7.14 12.35 -32.41
N GLU A 162 6.83 11.08 -32.60
CA GLU A 162 5.85 10.36 -31.82
C GLU A 162 6.26 10.24 -30.35
N THR A 163 7.53 9.87 -30.12
CA THR A 163 8.09 9.77 -28.76
C THR A 163 8.11 11.13 -28.07
N ARG A 164 8.53 12.21 -28.80
CA ARG A 164 8.51 13.58 -28.27
C ARG A 164 7.12 14.04 -27.87
N LEU A 165 6.13 13.82 -28.77
CA LEU A 165 4.75 14.21 -28.52
C LEU A 165 4.16 13.45 -27.33
N TYR A 166 4.46 12.16 -27.21
CA TYR A 166 3.98 11.35 -26.10
C TYR A 166 4.61 11.79 -24.77
N ALA A 167 5.92 12.04 -24.73
CA ALA A 167 6.59 12.60 -23.56
C ALA A 167 5.99 13.94 -23.14
N PHE A 168 5.77 14.85 -24.10
CA PHE A 168 5.11 16.14 -23.84
C PHE A 168 3.71 15.97 -23.26
N ALA A 169 2.91 15.04 -23.78
CA ALA A 169 1.57 14.77 -23.27
C ALA A 169 1.58 14.28 -21.83
N LEU A 170 2.52 13.39 -21.45
CA LEU A 170 2.67 12.89 -20.08
C LEU A 170 3.10 14.00 -19.09
N ILE A 171 4.03 14.85 -19.49
CA ILE A 171 4.49 15.99 -18.67
C ILE A 171 3.32 16.96 -18.46
N SER A 172 2.64 17.33 -19.53
CA SER A 172 1.48 18.24 -19.48
C SER A 172 0.34 17.68 -18.63
N ALA A 173 0.10 16.36 -18.70
CA ALA A 173 -0.89 15.68 -17.85
C ALA A 173 -0.52 15.77 -16.36
N SER A 174 0.76 15.57 -16.02
CA SER A 174 1.25 15.72 -14.65
C SER A 174 1.09 17.16 -14.15
N GLU A 175 1.51 18.13 -14.93
CA GLU A 175 1.39 19.55 -14.58
C GLU A 175 -0.08 19.96 -14.38
N LYS A 176 -0.96 19.54 -15.29
CA LYS A 176 -2.39 19.82 -15.20
C LYS A 176 -3.01 19.19 -13.94
N LYS A 177 -2.65 17.95 -13.64
CA LYS A 177 -3.12 17.23 -12.44
C LYS A 177 -2.73 17.99 -11.17
N LEU A 178 -1.46 18.31 -11.00
CA LEU A 178 -0.95 19.01 -9.81
C LEU A 178 -1.51 20.43 -9.70
N ASN A 179 -1.62 21.17 -10.80
CA ASN A 179 -2.21 22.51 -10.82
C ASN A 179 -3.71 22.48 -10.46
N SER A 180 -4.47 21.47 -10.92
CA SER A 180 -5.86 21.32 -10.51
C SER A 180 -6.02 21.02 -9.03
N GLN A 181 -5.14 20.18 -8.46
CA GLN A 181 -5.10 19.91 -7.02
C GLN A 181 -4.80 21.17 -6.21
N ILE A 182 -3.81 21.96 -6.62
CA ILE A 182 -3.50 23.25 -5.97
C ILE A 182 -4.72 24.17 -5.96
N LYS A 183 -5.40 24.29 -7.11
CA LYS A 183 -6.59 25.15 -7.22
C LYS A 183 -7.72 24.67 -6.30
N GLU A 184 -7.97 23.38 -6.26
CA GLU A 184 -8.98 22.77 -5.38
C GLU A 184 -8.64 22.99 -3.90
N ILE A 185 -7.38 22.73 -3.50
CA ILE A 185 -6.97 22.89 -2.09
C ILE A 185 -7.04 24.37 -1.67
N LYS A 186 -6.63 25.30 -2.53
CA LYS A 186 -6.77 26.75 -2.26
C LYS A 186 -8.22 27.14 -2.03
N SER A 187 -9.14 26.66 -2.88
CA SER A 187 -10.58 26.91 -2.69
C SER A 187 -11.10 26.35 -1.36
N LYS A 188 -10.58 25.18 -0.92
CA LYS A 188 -10.91 24.59 0.38
C LYS A 188 -10.36 25.43 1.55
N ILE A 189 -9.17 25.99 1.41
CA ILE A 189 -8.57 26.91 2.39
C ILE A 189 -9.45 28.15 2.55
N ASP A 190 -9.82 28.78 1.44
CA ASP A 190 -10.61 30.02 1.43
C ASP A 190 -12.01 29.83 2.04
N ASN A 191 -12.59 28.64 1.91
CA ASN A 191 -13.91 28.30 2.44
C ASN A 191 -13.89 27.66 3.84
N SER A 192 -12.72 27.39 4.43
CA SER A 192 -12.60 26.68 5.70
C SER A 192 -12.70 27.66 6.88
N GLN A 193 -13.71 27.45 7.76
CA GLN A 193 -13.83 28.16 9.03
C GLN A 193 -13.25 27.37 10.22
N ASP A 194 -13.06 26.06 10.05
CA ASP A 194 -12.52 25.18 11.08
C ASP A 194 -10.98 25.20 11.04
N LYS A 195 -10.36 25.63 12.14
CA LYS A 195 -8.90 25.73 12.27
C LYS A 195 -8.19 24.40 11.96
N LYS A 196 -8.74 23.28 12.44
CA LYS A 196 -8.12 21.95 12.24
C LYS A 196 -8.13 21.54 10.76
N LYS A 197 -9.23 21.79 10.06
CA LYS A 197 -9.35 21.55 8.61
C LYS A 197 -8.47 22.51 7.82
N LEU A 198 -8.38 23.76 8.26
CA LEU A 198 -7.50 24.75 7.63
C LEU A 198 -6.02 24.29 7.66
N GLU A 199 -5.54 23.85 8.83
CA GLU A 199 -4.19 23.31 8.99
C GLU A 199 -3.94 22.08 8.13
N GLU A 200 -4.93 21.20 8.00
CA GLU A 200 -4.86 20.03 7.11
C GLU A 200 -4.75 20.45 5.63
N HIS A 201 -5.56 21.41 5.20
CA HIS A 201 -5.49 21.93 3.84
C HIS A 201 -4.18 22.66 3.56
N GLN A 202 -3.64 23.40 4.53
CA GLN A 202 -2.31 24.02 4.42
C GLN A 202 -1.21 22.97 4.26
N PHE A 203 -1.26 21.89 5.04
CA PHE A 203 -0.33 20.77 4.89
C PHE A 203 -0.45 20.11 3.51
N ASN A 204 -1.67 19.81 3.06
CA ASN A 204 -1.91 19.21 1.75
C ASN A 204 -1.45 20.12 0.59
N LEU A 205 -1.56 21.43 0.74
CA LEU A 205 -1.02 22.38 -0.23
C LEU A 205 0.51 22.35 -0.28
N ALA A 206 1.17 22.34 0.89
CA ALA A 206 2.62 22.22 0.98
C ALA A 206 3.09 20.88 0.37
N LEU A 207 2.36 19.81 0.63
CA LEU A 207 2.63 18.50 0.06
C LEU A 207 2.49 18.48 -1.46
N THR A 208 1.47 19.13 -2.01
CA THR A 208 1.29 19.22 -3.47
C THR A 208 2.40 20.04 -4.11
N TYR A 209 2.88 21.12 -3.48
CA TYR A 209 4.08 21.84 -3.95
C TYR A 209 5.32 20.94 -3.91
N TRP A 210 5.49 20.13 -2.86
CA TRP A 210 6.57 19.15 -2.78
C TRP A 210 6.51 18.14 -3.93
N GLN A 211 5.33 17.67 -4.33
CA GLN A 211 5.18 16.75 -5.45
C GLN A 211 5.71 17.31 -6.78
N PHE A 212 5.57 18.61 -7.04
CA PHE A 212 6.20 19.24 -8.21
C PHE A 212 7.71 19.08 -8.22
N ILE A 213 8.34 19.18 -7.06
CA ILE A 213 9.79 19.03 -6.90
C ILE A 213 10.16 17.55 -6.98
N PHE A 214 9.48 16.72 -6.21
CA PHE A 214 9.77 15.30 -6.06
C PHE A 214 9.69 14.51 -7.38
N HIS A 215 8.68 14.78 -8.19
CA HIS A 215 8.52 14.13 -9.50
C HIS A 215 9.36 14.74 -10.61
N GLY A 216 10.06 15.85 -10.34
CA GLY A 216 10.85 16.56 -11.34
C GLY A 216 10.02 17.34 -12.35
N VAL A 217 8.77 17.69 -12.00
CA VAL A 217 7.89 18.52 -12.84
C VAL A 217 8.41 19.97 -12.84
N ALA A 218 8.79 20.50 -11.67
CA ALA A 218 9.34 21.84 -11.53
C ALA A 218 10.69 21.97 -12.22
N ASN A 219 10.91 23.12 -12.88
CA ASN A 219 12.25 23.53 -13.31
C ASN A 219 13.02 24.20 -12.16
N GLU A 220 14.31 24.47 -12.33
CA GLU A 220 15.18 25.01 -11.26
C GLU A 220 14.63 26.30 -10.62
N HIS A 221 14.10 27.22 -11.40
CA HIS A 221 13.51 28.46 -10.89
C HIS A 221 12.23 28.21 -10.09
N MET A 222 11.41 27.27 -10.55
CA MET A 222 10.19 26.87 -9.85
C MET A 222 10.47 26.12 -8.56
N VAL A 223 11.56 25.34 -8.49
CA VAL A 223 11.97 24.64 -7.27
C VAL A 223 12.18 25.63 -6.13
N LEU A 224 12.95 26.70 -6.34
CA LEU A 224 13.20 27.73 -5.32
C LEU A 224 11.89 28.39 -4.85
N PHE A 225 11.00 28.69 -5.80
CA PHE A 225 9.70 29.26 -5.50
C PHE A 225 8.84 28.30 -4.64
N TYR A 226 8.76 27.03 -5.03
CA TYR A 226 7.96 26.05 -4.28
C TYR A 226 8.56 25.76 -2.90
N VAL A 227 9.89 25.63 -2.77
CA VAL A 227 10.55 25.47 -1.48
C VAL A 227 10.15 26.59 -0.52
N LYS A 228 10.24 27.84 -0.96
CA LYS A 228 9.83 28.99 -0.15
C LYS A 228 8.35 28.91 0.25
N LYS A 229 7.46 28.55 -0.69
CA LYS A 229 6.03 28.41 -0.42
C LYS A 229 5.72 27.29 0.56
N ILE A 230 6.47 26.19 0.51
CA ILE A 230 6.34 25.10 1.44
C ILE A 230 6.78 25.54 2.85
N GLU A 231 7.94 26.15 2.96
CA GLU A 231 8.48 26.65 4.25
C GLU A 231 7.50 27.62 4.92
N GLU A 232 6.98 28.62 4.17
CA GLU A 232 5.98 29.56 4.64
C GLU A 232 4.74 28.83 5.23
N ARG A 233 4.21 27.83 4.53
CA ARG A 233 3.03 27.09 4.98
C ARG A 233 3.30 26.18 6.17
N LEU A 234 4.46 25.52 6.20
CA LEU A 234 4.81 24.61 7.29
C LEU A 234 5.12 25.35 8.59
N GLN A 235 5.61 26.60 8.54
CA GLN A 235 5.81 27.43 9.73
C GLN A 235 4.50 27.67 10.49
N GLU A 236 3.39 27.90 9.79
CA GLU A 236 2.07 28.13 10.38
C GLU A 236 1.54 26.89 11.15
N ILE A 237 1.98 25.68 10.76
CA ILE A 237 1.55 24.39 11.33
C ILE A 237 2.71 23.62 11.96
N SER A 238 3.75 24.30 12.42
CA SER A 238 5.00 23.71 12.93
C SER A 238 4.83 22.82 14.19
N HIS A 239 3.67 22.85 14.82
CA HIS A 239 3.28 21.98 15.96
C HIS A 239 2.84 20.58 15.52
N ARG A 240 2.71 20.29 14.21
CA ARG A 240 2.31 18.98 13.69
C ARG A 240 3.54 18.17 13.30
N ALA A 241 3.57 16.91 13.73
CA ALA A 241 4.67 15.97 13.41
C ALA A 241 4.89 15.83 11.89
N ASN A 242 3.81 15.70 11.11
CA ASN A 242 3.90 15.57 9.66
C ASN A 242 4.51 16.81 8.96
N ALA A 243 4.26 18.01 9.50
CA ALA A 243 4.86 19.24 8.98
C ALA A 243 6.38 19.23 9.19
N SER A 244 6.83 18.79 10.37
CA SER A 244 8.25 18.65 10.68
C SER A 244 8.94 17.58 9.82
N ILE A 245 8.25 16.47 9.51
CA ILE A 245 8.77 15.44 8.59
C ILE A 245 8.97 16.02 7.18
N LEU A 246 7.95 16.72 6.66
CA LEU A 246 8.04 17.31 5.32
C LEU A 246 9.14 18.39 5.26
N LEU A 247 9.27 19.19 6.30
CA LEU A 247 10.34 20.19 6.39
C LEU A 247 11.73 19.53 6.39
N GLY A 248 11.90 18.44 7.14
CA GLY A 248 13.11 17.64 7.13
C GLY A 248 13.50 17.12 5.74
N LYS A 249 12.50 16.60 4.99
CA LYS A 249 12.72 16.16 3.59
C LYS A 249 13.17 17.29 2.68
N ILE A 250 12.62 18.48 2.84
CA ILE A 250 13.00 19.66 2.07
C ILE A 250 14.43 20.09 2.42
N HIS A 251 14.79 20.05 3.70
CA HIS A 251 16.15 20.34 4.13
C HIS A 251 17.16 19.33 3.57
N LEU A 252 16.82 18.01 3.54
CA LEU A 252 17.65 17.00 2.88
C LEU A 252 17.83 17.31 1.38
N PHE A 253 16.75 17.59 0.70
CA PHE A 253 16.77 17.94 -0.73
C PHE A 253 17.66 19.17 -0.98
N ASN A 254 17.64 20.17 -0.10
CA ASN A 254 18.47 21.37 -0.16
C ASN A 254 19.88 21.16 0.41
N LYS A 255 20.26 19.92 0.76
CA LYS A 255 21.57 19.56 1.36
C LYS A 255 21.85 20.26 2.69
N LYS A 256 20.79 20.70 3.39
CA LYS A 256 20.86 21.29 4.74
C LYS A 256 20.69 20.15 5.76
N TYR A 257 21.74 19.34 5.92
CA TYR A 257 21.64 18.05 6.64
C TYR A 257 21.42 18.22 8.14
N ILE A 258 22.02 19.26 8.77
CA ILE A 258 21.85 19.55 10.20
C ILE A 258 20.40 19.99 10.48
N GLU A 259 19.87 20.89 9.66
CA GLU A 259 18.48 21.37 9.77
C GLU A 259 17.49 20.23 9.49
N ALA A 260 17.83 19.32 8.58
CA ALA A 260 17.04 18.12 8.31
C ALA A 260 16.96 17.23 9.55
N GLU A 261 18.10 16.92 10.17
CA GLU A 261 18.16 16.15 11.41
C GLU A 261 17.31 16.79 12.51
N ASN A 262 17.46 18.09 12.73
CA ASN A 262 16.68 18.81 13.75
C ASN A 262 15.17 18.73 13.47
N SER A 263 14.76 18.84 12.21
CA SER A 263 13.36 18.75 11.81
C SER A 263 12.80 17.34 12.05
N PHE A 264 13.54 16.28 11.77
CA PHE A 264 13.12 14.91 12.03
C PHE A 264 13.09 14.57 13.53
N ARG A 265 14.05 15.07 14.32
CA ARG A 265 14.01 14.91 15.79
C ARG A 265 12.80 15.60 16.38
N ARG A 266 12.51 16.81 15.94
CA ARG A 266 11.30 17.53 16.34
C ARG A 266 10.02 16.76 15.96
N ALA A 267 9.99 16.11 14.81
CA ALA A 267 8.84 15.29 14.43
C ALA A 267 8.62 14.12 15.41
N ILE A 268 9.68 13.47 15.88
CA ILE A 268 9.60 12.41 16.88
C ILE A 268 9.08 12.97 18.22
N GLU A 269 9.58 14.11 18.67
CA GLU A 269 9.10 14.81 19.88
C GLU A 269 7.62 15.16 19.80
N LEU A 270 7.11 15.46 18.61
CA LEU A 270 5.70 15.72 18.32
C LEU A 270 4.87 14.45 18.14
N GLY A 271 5.44 13.27 18.34
CA GLY A 271 4.75 11.98 18.32
C GLY A 271 4.82 11.24 16.97
N ALA A 272 5.71 11.60 16.06
CA ALA A 272 5.95 10.79 14.87
C ALA A 272 6.54 9.43 15.25
N ASN A 273 6.18 8.39 14.51
CA ASN A 273 6.80 7.07 14.65
C ASN A 273 8.28 7.17 14.25
N GLU A 274 9.19 6.75 15.15
CA GLU A 274 10.64 6.77 14.91
C GLU A 274 11.02 6.00 13.64
N GLY A 275 10.39 4.84 13.38
CA GLY A 275 10.60 4.04 12.18
C GLY A 275 10.30 4.78 10.88
N SER A 276 9.32 5.70 10.89
CA SER A 276 8.96 6.48 9.70
C SER A 276 9.97 7.54 9.30
N VAL A 277 10.83 7.98 10.22
CA VAL A 277 11.85 9.00 10.00
C VAL A 277 13.28 8.46 10.08
N ALA A 278 13.44 7.22 10.53
CA ALA A 278 14.74 6.61 10.76
C ALA A 278 15.62 6.58 9.50
N THR A 279 15.04 6.27 8.33
CA THR A 279 15.78 6.26 7.05
C THR A 279 16.29 7.63 6.66
N PHE A 280 15.50 8.68 6.87
CA PHE A 280 15.90 10.06 6.58
C PHE A 280 16.96 10.59 7.56
N LEU A 281 16.86 10.18 8.84
CA LEU A 281 17.89 10.46 9.83
C LEU A 281 19.20 9.76 9.49
N ALA A 282 19.12 8.51 9.03
CA ALA A 282 20.31 7.77 8.57
C ALA A 282 20.93 8.42 7.33
N GLU A 283 20.12 8.88 6.37
CA GLU A 283 20.57 9.62 5.19
C GLU A 283 21.27 10.92 5.60
N ALA A 284 20.67 11.73 6.49
CA ALA A 284 21.29 12.94 7.00
C ALA A 284 22.62 12.64 7.67
N LYS A 285 22.72 11.59 8.50
CA LYS A 285 23.98 11.17 9.16
C LYS A 285 25.03 10.67 8.17
N TYR A 286 24.61 9.96 7.13
CA TYR A 286 25.50 9.52 6.06
C TYR A 286 26.16 10.71 5.36
N GLU A 287 25.37 11.71 4.98
CA GLU A 287 25.86 12.92 4.32
C GLU A 287 26.75 13.79 5.24
N LEU A 288 26.47 13.79 6.56
CA LEU A 288 27.31 14.40 7.59
C LEU A 288 28.57 13.58 7.90
N LYS A 289 28.76 12.39 7.28
CA LYS A 289 29.86 11.45 7.53
C LYS A 289 29.89 10.88 8.96
N GLU A 290 28.77 10.92 9.66
CA GLU A 290 28.61 10.39 11.02
C GLU A 290 28.15 8.93 11.00
N TYR A 291 28.91 8.05 10.36
CA TYR A 291 28.54 6.67 10.05
C TYR A 291 28.22 5.82 11.30
N ASN A 292 28.87 6.08 12.43
CA ASN A 292 28.62 5.35 13.67
C ASN A 292 27.18 5.52 14.18
N SER A 293 26.52 6.62 13.84
CA SER A 293 25.16 6.92 14.26
C SER A 293 24.10 6.23 13.40
N ILE A 294 24.46 5.80 12.19
CA ILE A 294 23.52 5.19 11.22
C ILE A 294 22.99 3.85 11.74
N SER A 295 23.87 3.03 12.34
CA SER A 295 23.50 1.73 12.89
C SER A 295 22.33 1.84 13.85
N LYS A 296 22.30 2.87 14.71
CA LYS A 296 21.21 3.11 15.67
C LYS A 296 19.85 3.25 14.99
N TYR A 297 19.78 3.97 13.88
CA TYR A 297 18.51 4.21 13.16
C TYR A 297 18.10 3.01 12.31
N MET A 298 19.08 2.25 11.77
CA MET A 298 18.81 1.10 10.90
C MET A 298 18.50 -0.19 11.66
N GLN A 299 18.75 -0.26 12.95
CA GLN A 299 18.44 -1.42 13.82
C GLN A 299 16.97 -1.47 14.27
N ASN A 300 16.09 -0.66 13.70
CA ASN A 300 14.66 -0.73 14.00
C ASN A 300 14.08 -2.08 13.55
N GLU A 301 13.44 -2.81 14.47
CA GLU A 301 12.88 -4.14 14.21
C GLU A 301 11.83 -4.14 13.09
N GLN A 302 11.15 -3.02 12.82
CA GLN A 302 10.22 -2.89 11.72
C GLN A 302 10.90 -3.11 10.36
N PHE A 303 12.19 -2.76 10.22
CA PHE A 303 12.95 -2.96 9.00
C PHE A 303 13.33 -4.42 8.75
N ALA A 304 13.37 -5.25 9.79
CA ALA A 304 13.59 -6.69 9.65
C ALA A 304 12.42 -7.40 8.96
N ILE A 305 11.22 -6.84 9.04
CA ILE A 305 9.98 -7.39 8.50
C ILE A 305 9.70 -6.82 7.10
N ASP A 306 10.10 -5.57 6.83
CA ASP A 306 9.92 -4.95 5.51
C ASP A 306 10.93 -5.53 4.51
N LEU A 307 10.43 -6.23 3.50
CA LEU A 307 11.26 -6.86 2.45
C LEU A 307 12.19 -5.88 1.72
N ARG A 308 11.82 -4.60 1.65
CA ARG A 308 12.61 -3.55 0.99
C ARG A 308 13.74 -3.05 1.86
N MET A 309 13.51 -2.98 3.18
CA MET A 309 14.47 -2.47 4.15
C MET A 309 15.35 -3.55 4.75
N LYS A 310 14.92 -4.82 4.68
CA LYS A 310 15.64 -5.97 5.23
C LYS A 310 17.11 -6.05 4.81
N PRO A 311 17.50 -5.87 3.54
CA PRO A 311 18.91 -5.89 3.16
C PRO A 311 19.75 -4.83 3.87
N LEU A 312 19.22 -3.62 4.02
CA LEU A 312 19.89 -2.53 4.75
C LEU A 312 19.97 -2.83 6.25
N TYR A 313 18.88 -3.34 6.84
CA TYR A 313 18.87 -3.78 8.23
C TYR A 313 19.94 -4.82 8.49
N GLU A 314 20.08 -5.86 7.65
CA GLU A 314 21.08 -6.91 7.82
C GLU A 314 22.53 -6.36 7.71
N ILE A 315 22.79 -5.47 6.76
CA ILE A 315 24.12 -4.82 6.61
C ILE A 315 24.49 -4.05 7.88
N TRP A 316 23.60 -3.25 8.41
CA TRP A 316 23.89 -2.41 9.59
C TRP A 316 23.82 -3.16 10.91
N LYS A 317 23.14 -4.32 10.98
CA LYS A 317 23.15 -5.22 12.12
C LYS A 317 24.52 -5.87 12.31
N VAL A 318 25.16 -6.32 11.24
CA VAL A 318 26.50 -6.92 11.26
C VAL A 318 27.57 -5.90 11.68
N GLY A 319 27.43 -4.63 11.28
CA GLY A 319 28.36 -3.56 11.64
C GLY A 319 28.37 -3.19 13.14
N SER A 320 27.39 -3.65 13.92
CA SER A 320 27.31 -3.42 15.38
C SER A 320 28.13 -4.44 16.22
N VAL A 321 28.69 -5.45 15.57
CA VAL A 321 29.58 -6.41 16.25
C VAL A 321 30.96 -5.77 16.42
N THR A 322 31.16 -5.13 17.57
CA THR A 322 32.42 -4.74 18.27
C THR A 322 33.65 -4.43 17.40
N PRO A 323 34.31 -3.28 17.63
CA PRO A 323 35.66 -3.07 17.10
C PRO A 323 36.54 -4.21 17.62
N ASN A 324 37.08 -5.00 16.68
CA ASN A 324 37.98 -6.10 16.94
C ASN A 324 39.20 -5.57 17.74
N LYS A 325 39.26 -5.84 19.05
CA LYS A 325 40.32 -5.49 19.97
C LYS A 325 41.66 -6.12 19.60
N ASN A 326 41.74 -6.93 18.54
CA ASN A 326 42.91 -7.68 18.12
C ASN A 326 43.80 -7.02 17.06
N ARG A 327 43.59 -5.70 16.74
CA ARG A 327 44.50 -5.02 15.81
C ARG A 327 45.70 -4.30 16.44
N GLU A 328 45.85 -4.35 17.78
CA GLU A 328 47.00 -3.72 18.47
C GLU A 328 48.14 -4.66 18.80
N GLN A 329 48.13 -5.94 18.38
CA GLN A 329 49.24 -6.89 18.64
C GLN A 329 50.07 -7.28 17.41
N ILE A 330 50.01 -6.53 16.32
CA ILE A 330 50.94 -6.69 15.19
C ILE A 330 51.61 -5.32 14.96
N LYS A 331 52.57 -5.03 15.80
CA LYS A 331 53.70 -4.12 15.54
C LYS A 331 54.97 -4.80 16.00
#